data_a646aa71ce0627ef83f4f0a8580c8906
#
_entry.id   a646aa71ce0627ef83f4f0a8580c8906
#
_cell.length_a   1.000
_cell.length_b   1.000
_cell.length_c   1.000
_cell.angle_alpha   90.00
_cell.angle_beta   90.00
_cell.angle_gamma   90.00
#
_symmetry.space_group_name_H-M   'P 1'
#
loop_
_entity.id
_entity.type
_entity.pdbx_description
1 polymer ?
#
loop_
_entity_poly.entity_id
_entity_poly.type
_entity_poly.pdbx_seq_one_letter_code
_entity_poly.pdbx_strand_id
1 'polypeptide(L)'
;MKNVPVPLKHTNWGGFTLNSKGLRTPEYQVNKSPNSIRIITIGDSFTFSSNLPYPYHFTVILEDKLESWLRNDVEIINLGIPSVGPQYEQKMLEIEGMRLNPDLVIWAFFVGNDFTDETPLGKEKEISISQNILTKCYFCRLIRNGYILYSYIRTPGARKINKTRESTSGTYIGSPNDYDPNKPTFEKGKFIKIQSVRMSIYAKETFPWDQWKSIQQTLIEVRDTCRYYKIPLLVVIIPDENQVNSNLLEEVVKELRKTMDDFQMGYPQKLLTDFFERYEIDYLDLLPVFKKMGDEKSLYTLQDTHWNIDGNLLAAETIFKYLVDRKASLFNITKSSYNGR
;
A
#
# COMPACT_ATOMS: atom_id res chain seq x y z
N MET A 1 -23.40 19.76 11.71
CA MET A 1 -23.67 18.36 12.11
C MET A 1 -23.12 17.50 10.99
N LYS A 2 -22.01 16.79 11.23
CA LYS A 2 -21.46 15.84 10.25
C LYS A 2 -22.53 14.76 10.02
N ASN A 3 -22.94 14.54 8.77
CA ASN A 3 -23.77 13.40 8.43
C ASN A 3 -22.97 12.15 8.77
N VAL A 4 -23.40 11.46 9.81
CA VAL A 4 -22.88 10.13 10.14
C VAL A 4 -23.15 9.25 8.93
N PRO A 5 -22.14 8.61 8.32
CA PRO A 5 -22.37 7.74 7.18
C PRO A 5 -23.37 6.66 7.55
N VAL A 6 -24.30 6.36 6.64
CA VAL A 6 -25.24 5.25 6.74
C VAL A 6 -24.45 3.97 7.07
N PRO A 7 -24.93 3.14 8.03
CA PRO A 7 -24.23 1.92 8.41
C PRO A 7 -23.98 1.06 7.18
N LEU A 8 -22.73 0.76 6.95
CA LEU A 8 -22.24 -0.06 5.85
C LEU A 8 -22.94 -1.42 5.86
N LYS A 9 -23.44 -1.89 4.72
CA LYS A 9 -23.74 -3.31 4.53
C LYS A 9 -22.42 -4.06 4.52
N HIS A 10 -22.06 -4.58 5.69
CA HIS A 10 -20.77 -5.16 5.96
C HIS A 10 -20.63 -6.54 5.31
N THR A 11 -19.72 -6.66 4.37
CA THR A 11 -19.14 -7.94 4.03
C THR A 11 -17.95 -8.16 4.97
N ASN A 12 -18.09 -9.03 5.97
CA ASN A 12 -16.98 -9.41 6.83
C ASN A 12 -16.06 -10.38 6.10
N TRP A 13 -14.84 -9.95 5.84
CA TRP A 13 -13.78 -10.80 5.34
C TRP A 13 -12.67 -10.85 6.38
N GLY A 14 -12.43 -12.03 6.98
CA GLY A 14 -11.38 -12.20 7.98
C GLY A 14 -11.49 -11.28 9.21
N GLY A 15 -12.69 -10.83 9.60
CA GLY A 15 -12.90 -9.91 10.73
C GLY A 15 -12.81 -8.41 10.38
N PHE A 16 -12.59 -8.06 9.10
CA PHE A 16 -12.58 -6.66 8.65
C PHE A 16 -13.95 -6.21 8.15
N THR A 17 -14.23 -4.94 8.38
CA THR A 17 -15.34 -4.26 7.72
C THR A 17 -14.86 -3.71 6.39
N LEU A 18 -15.47 -4.20 5.30
CA LEU A 18 -15.21 -3.73 3.96
C LEU A 18 -16.45 -2.97 3.45
N ASN A 19 -16.24 -2.01 2.56
CA ASN A 19 -17.35 -1.34 1.89
C ASN A 19 -18.04 -2.27 0.86
N SER A 20 -19.07 -1.79 0.21
CA SER A 20 -19.86 -2.56 -0.78
C SER A 20 -19.04 -3.07 -1.97
N LYS A 21 -17.85 -2.52 -2.20
CA LYS A 21 -16.91 -2.92 -3.26
C LYS A 21 -15.80 -3.86 -2.79
N GLY A 22 -15.81 -4.23 -1.51
CA GLY A 22 -14.81 -5.11 -0.92
C GLY A 22 -13.50 -4.39 -0.55
N LEU A 23 -13.51 -3.06 -0.46
CA LEU A 23 -12.35 -2.24 -0.09
C LEU A 23 -12.41 -1.85 1.38
N ARG A 24 -11.26 -1.72 2.02
CA ARG A 24 -11.16 -1.28 3.42
C ARG A 24 -11.10 0.25 3.52
N THR A 25 -12.19 0.86 3.14
CA THR A 25 -12.42 2.30 3.17
C THR A 25 -13.93 2.52 3.36
N PRO A 26 -14.40 3.67 3.88
CA PRO A 26 -15.83 3.98 3.92
C PRO A 26 -16.49 3.91 2.55
N GLU A 27 -17.82 3.86 2.51
CA GLU A 27 -18.55 4.06 1.25
C GLU A 27 -18.27 5.45 0.72
N TYR A 28 -18.03 5.55 -0.57
CA TYR A 28 -17.73 6.81 -1.24
C TYR A 28 -18.60 7.00 -2.48
N GLN A 29 -18.83 8.25 -2.83
CA GLN A 29 -19.52 8.62 -4.05
C GLN A 29 -18.55 8.73 -5.22
N VAL A 30 -18.95 8.29 -6.42
CA VAL A 30 -18.13 8.47 -7.63
C VAL A 30 -17.90 9.95 -7.91
N ASN A 31 -18.96 10.74 -7.83
CA ASN A 31 -18.86 12.18 -7.99
C ASN A 31 -18.31 12.81 -6.70
N LYS A 32 -17.16 13.46 -6.83
CA LYS A 32 -16.52 14.18 -5.72
C LYS A 32 -17.41 15.36 -5.29
N SER A 33 -17.51 15.59 -3.97
CA SER A 33 -18.21 16.75 -3.44
C SER A 33 -17.55 18.05 -3.92
N PRO A 34 -18.31 19.11 -4.23
CA PRO A 34 -17.72 20.39 -4.57
C PRO A 34 -16.78 20.88 -3.48
N ASN A 35 -15.62 21.39 -3.88
CA ASN A 35 -14.58 21.94 -3.00
C ASN A 35 -13.92 20.91 -2.04
N SER A 36 -14.26 19.62 -2.10
CA SER A 36 -13.51 18.60 -1.35
C SER A 36 -12.19 18.25 -2.03
N ILE A 37 -11.23 17.76 -1.25
CA ILE A 37 -9.98 17.19 -1.73
C ILE A 37 -10.09 15.67 -1.65
N ARG A 38 -9.82 15.00 -2.75
CA ARG A 38 -9.84 13.54 -2.81
C ARG A 38 -8.46 13.00 -3.10
N ILE A 39 -7.99 12.13 -2.22
CA ILE A 39 -6.71 11.45 -2.35
C ILE A 39 -6.99 9.96 -2.56
N ILE A 40 -6.35 9.36 -3.55
CA ILE A 40 -6.38 7.91 -3.74
C ILE A 40 -5.08 7.33 -3.21
N THR A 41 -5.18 6.30 -2.36
CA THR A 41 -4.02 5.50 -1.97
C THR A 41 -4.08 4.13 -2.63
N ILE A 42 -2.97 3.72 -3.26
CA ILE A 42 -2.77 2.38 -3.81
C ILE A 42 -1.58 1.72 -3.12
N GLY A 43 -1.54 0.41 -3.10
CA GLY A 43 -0.50 -0.39 -2.47
C GLY A 43 -1.02 -1.76 -2.05
N ASP A 44 -0.19 -2.49 -1.35
CA ASP A 44 -0.40 -3.85 -0.91
C ASP A 44 -1.12 -3.97 0.47
N SER A 45 -0.67 -4.93 1.27
CA SER A 45 -1.19 -5.18 2.62
C SER A 45 -0.89 -4.07 3.62
N PHE A 46 0.16 -3.25 3.42
CA PHE A 46 0.41 -2.05 4.24
C PHE A 46 -0.67 -1.00 4.02
N THR A 47 -1.09 -0.81 2.77
CA THR A 47 -2.17 0.10 2.42
C THR A 47 -3.53 -0.45 2.81
N PHE A 48 -3.75 -1.76 2.73
CA PHE A 48 -4.95 -2.41 3.25
C PHE A 48 -4.99 -2.42 4.77
N SER A 49 -3.84 -2.56 5.44
CA SER A 49 -3.69 -2.58 6.90
C SER A 49 -4.51 -3.66 7.62
N SER A 50 -4.26 -4.91 7.27
CA SER A 50 -5.03 -6.07 7.78
C SER A 50 -4.85 -6.38 9.26
N ASN A 51 -3.86 -5.80 9.93
CA ASN A 51 -3.45 -6.14 11.29
C ASN A 51 -3.86 -5.14 12.38
N LEU A 52 -4.58 -4.06 12.02
CA LEU A 52 -4.97 -3.00 12.95
C LEU A 52 -6.46 -2.67 12.89
N PRO A 53 -7.06 -2.14 13.98
CA PRO A 53 -8.34 -1.47 13.92
C PRO A 53 -8.29 -0.26 12.98
N TYR A 54 -9.34 -0.06 12.19
CA TYR A 54 -9.40 0.93 11.11
C TYR A 54 -9.02 2.37 11.53
N PRO A 55 -9.43 2.90 12.72
CA PRO A 55 -9.08 4.27 13.12
C PRO A 55 -7.58 4.53 13.28
N TYR A 56 -6.77 3.48 13.46
CA TYR A 56 -5.32 3.59 13.63
C TYR A 56 -4.54 3.43 12.33
N HIS A 57 -5.24 3.32 11.21
CA HIS A 57 -4.61 3.19 9.91
C HIS A 57 -4.03 4.54 9.45
N PHE A 58 -2.86 4.51 8.80
CA PHE A 58 -2.17 5.75 8.41
C PHE A 58 -3.00 6.65 7.48
N THR A 59 -3.84 6.07 6.62
CA THR A 59 -4.71 6.87 5.72
C THR A 59 -5.77 7.62 6.49
N VAL A 60 -6.36 7.03 7.54
CA VAL A 60 -7.37 7.68 8.41
C VAL A 60 -6.74 8.80 9.21
N ILE A 61 -5.57 8.53 9.82
CA ILE A 61 -4.82 9.54 10.58
C ILE A 61 -4.39 10.70 9.68
N LEU A 62 -3.94 10.40 8.44
CA LEU A 62 -3.56 11.41 7.46
C LEU A 62 -4.75 12.26 7.02
N GLU A 63 -5.92 11.64 6.79
CA GLU A 63 -7.17 12.32 6.44
C GLU A 63 -7.55 13.34 7.52
N ASP A 64 -7.63 12.91 8.78
CA ASP A 64 -7.96 13.78 9.93
C ASP A 64 -6.98 14.96 10.05
N LYS A 65 -5.67 14.71 9.87
CA LYS A 65 -4.65 15.77 9.92
C LYS A 65 -4.80 16.76 8.77
N LEU A 66 -5.03 16.29 7.55
CA LEU A 66 -5.22 17.15 6.38
C LEU A 66 -6.52 17.95 6.47
N GLU A 67 -7.64 17.36 6.89
CA GLU A 67 -8.89 18.09 7.14
C GLU A 67 -8.70 19.23 8.14
N SER A 68 -8.06 18.93 9.27
CA SER A 68 -7.79 19.90 10.33
C SER A 68 -6.92 21.05 9.85
N TRP A 69 -5.91 20.75 9.03
CA TRP A 69 -4.95 21.73 8.54
C TRP A 69 -5.51 22.57 7.38
N LEU A 70 -6.17 21.94 6.40
CA LEU A 70 -6.74 22.61 5.23
C LEU A 70 -8.04 23.34 5.56
N ARG A 71 -8.72 22.97 6.66
CA ARG A 71 -10.08 23.40 7.01
C ARG A 71 -11.07 23.15 5.88
N ASN A 72 -10.90 22.02 5.21
CA ASN A 72 -11.67 21.59 4.06
C ASN A 72 -11.99 20.10 4.19
N ASP A 73 -13.04 19.63 3.51
CA ASP A 73 -13.33 18.21 3.44
C ASP A 73 -12.21 17.51 2.67
N VAL A 74 -11.57 16.53 3.30
CA VAL A 74 -10.59 15.64 2.69
C VAL A 74 -11.15 14.21 2.72
N GLU A 75 -11.04 13.51 1.62
CA GLU A 75 -11.46 12.12 1.50
C GLU A 75 -10.28 11.31 0.99
N ILE A 76 -9.77 10.39 1.81
CA ILE A 76 -8.74 9.44 1.40
C ILE A 76 -9.39 8.09 1.11
N ILE A 77 -9.47 7.72 -0.16
CA ILE A 77 -10.00 6.44 -0.59
C ILE A 77 -8.87 5.43 -0.69
N ASN A 78 -8.92 4.42 0.16
CA ASN A 78 -7.93 3.37 0.25
C ASN A 78 -8.27 2.24 -0.74
N LEU A 79 -7.43 2.08 -1.77
CA LEU A 79 -7.52 1.01 -2.77
C LEU A 79 -6.47 -0.09 -2.56
N GLY A 80 -5.87 -0.17 -1.38
CA GLY A 80 -4.91 -1.20 -1.03
C GLY A 80 -5.52 -2.59 -1.05
N ILE A 81 -4.75 -3.58 -1.52
CA ILE A 81 -5.16 -4.98 -1.61
C ILE A 81 -4.01 -5.86 -1.10
N PRO A 82 -4.25 -6.75 -0.12
CA PRO A 82 -3.19 -7.58 0.42
C PRO A 82 -2.69 -8.62 -0.59
N SER A 83 -1.39 -8.93 -0.52
CA SER A 83 -0.73 -9.97 -1.33
C SER A 83 -0.78 -9.73 -2.84
N VAL A 84 -0.69 -8.48 -3.24
CA VAL A 84 -0.54 -8.07 -4.65
C VAL A 84 0.74 -7.27 -4.82
N GLY A 85 1.23 -7.18 -6.06
CA GLY A 85 2.39 -6.36 -6.40
C GLY A 85 2.01 -5.18 -7.32
N PRO A 86 3.01 -4.38 -7.73
CA PRO A 86 2.86 -3.10 -8.42
C PRO A 86 1.95 -3.11 -9.66
N GLN A 87 1.96 -4.18 -10.45
CA GLN A 87 1.10 -4.29 -11.65
C GLN A 87 -0.39 -4.36 -11.30
N TYR A 88 -0.72 -5.00 -10.18
CA TYR A 88 -2.10 -5.08 -9.73
C TYR A 88 -2.56 -3.76 -9.10
N GLU A 89 -1.69 -3.11 -8.36
CA GLU A 89 -1.93 -1.78 -7.79
C GLU A 89 -2.17 -0.73 -8.87
N GLN A 90 -1.38 -0.78 -9.96
CA GLN A 90 -1.62 -0.01 -11.17
C GLN A 90 -3.03 -0.26 -11.72
N LYS A 91 -3.44 -1.53 -11.82
CA LYS A 91 -4.78 -1.87 -12.32
C LYS A 91 -5.89 -1.32 -11.43
N MET A 92 -5.71 -1.34 -10.12
CA MET A 92 -6.67 -0.73 -9.19
C MET A 92 -6.77 0.78 -9.38
N LEU A 93 -5.63 1.45 -9.61
CA LEU A 93 -5.65 2.87 -9.95
C LEU A 93 -6.41 3.13 -11.25
N GLU A 94 -6.11 2.38 -12.33
CA GLU A 94 -6.73 2.57 -13.64
C GLU A 94 -8.25 2.33 -13.62
N ILE A 95 -8.69 1.29 -12.90
CA ILE A 95 -10.09 0.82 -12.95
C ILE A 95 -10.97 1.59 -11.98
N GLU A 96 -10.48 1.81 -10.76
CA GLU A 96 -11.26 2.43 -9.71
C GLU A 96 -10.78 3.86 -9.40
N GLY A 97 -9.46 4.05 -9.20
CA GLY A 97 -8.90 5.30 -8.72
C GLY A 97 -9.15 6.47 -9.67
N MET A 98 -8.80 6.32 -10.94
CA MET A 98 -8.85 7.44 -11.90
C MET A 98 -10.28 7.93 -12.19
N ARG A 99 -11.28 7.05 -12.13
CA ARG A 99 -12.68 7.44 -12.32
C ARG A 99 -13.27 8.29 -11.19
N LEU A 100 -12.57 8.32 -10.04
CA LEU A 100 -12.99 9.05 -8.85
C LEU A 100 -12.52 10.50 -8.85
N ASN A 101 -11.84 10.95 -9.91
CA ASN A 101 -11.33 12.29 -10.08
C ASN A 101 -10.48 12.78 -8.88
N PRO A 102 -9.37 12.09 -8.57
CA PRO A 102 -8.51 12.44 -7.44
C PRO A 102 -7.74 13.73 -7.67
N ASP A 103 -7.38 14.41 -6.59
CA ASP A 103 -6.49 15.57 -6.58
C ASP A 103 -5.03 15.16 -6.31
N LEU A 104 -4.82 13.96 -5.76
CA LEU A 104 -3.51 13.38 -5.49
C LEU A 104 -3.63 11.85 -5.50
N VAL A 105 -2.61 11.18 -6.04
CA VAL A 105 -2.39 9.75 -5.88
C VAL A 105 -1.18 9.53 -4.97
N ILE A 106 -1.35 8.74 -3.92
CA ILE A 106 -0.27 8.25 -3.06
C ILE A 106 -0.09 6.76 -3.36
N TRP A 107 1.09 6.38 -3.80
CA TRP A 107 1.46 4.99 -4.00
C TRP A 107 2.38 4.53 -2.88
N ALA A 108 1.88 3.67 -2.01
CA ALA A 108 2.64 3.09 -0.91
C ALA A 108 3.37 1.84 -1.41
N PHE A 109 4.65 1.99 -1.71
CA PHE A 109 5.52 0.93 -2.24
C PHE A 109 6.31 0.27 -1.09
N PHE A 110 6.02 -0.99 -0.80
CA PHE A 110 6.69 -1.73 0.25
C PHE A 110 7.90 -2.50 -0.28
N VAL A 111 9.10 -2.12 0.13
CA VAL A 111 10.34 -2.74 -0.36
C VAL A 111 10.44 -4.24 -0.04
N GLY A 112 9.79 -4.72 1.01
CA GLY A 112 9.92 -6.10 1.47
C GLY A 112 9.29 -7.15 0.55
N ASN A 113 8.35 -6.78 -0.33
CA ASN A 113 7.69 -7.71 -1.24
C ASN A 113 7.40 -7.16 -2.64
N ASP A 114 7.23 -5.84 -2.83
CA ASP A 114 6.88 -5.28 -4.15
C ASP A 114 7.93 -5.54 -5.22
N PHE A 115 9.17 -5.83 -4.82
CA PHE A 115 10.20 -6.29 -5.75
C PHE A 115 10.04 -7.77 -6.15
N THR A 116 9.25 -8.57 -5.43
CA THR A 116 9.15 -10.02 -5.59
C THR A 116 7.74 -10.50 -5.85
N ASP A 117 6.71 -9.75 -5.47
CA ASP A 117 5.31 -10.10 -5.64
C ASP A 117 4.82 -9.77 -7.06
N GLU A 118 5.53 -10.29 -8.07
CA GLU A 118 4.92 -10.38 -9.38
C GLU A 118 3.75 -11.36 -9.30
N THR A 119 2.55 -10.83 -9.24
CA THR A 119 1.41 -11.61 -9.67
C THR A 119 1.46 -11.59 -11.20
N PRO A 120 1.82 -12.69 -11.88
CA PRO A 120 1.73 -12.73 -13.33
C PRO A 120 0.27 -12.50 -13.70
N LEU A 121 -0.05 -11.30 -14.17
CA LEU A 121 -1.28 -11.05 -14.91
C LEU A 121 -1.18 -11.87 -16.22
N GLY A 122 -1.31 -13.21 -16.13
CA GLY A 122 -1.32 -13.99 -17.35
C GLY A 122 -0.42 -15.22 -17.41
N LYS A 123 -0.67 -16.18 -16.54
CA LYS A 123 -0.77 -17.55 -17.03
C LYS A 123 -2.23 -17.99 -16.96
N GLU A 124 -3.14 -17.12 -17.35
CA GLU A 124 -4.42 -17.57 -17.87
C GLU A 124 -4.13 -18.29 -19.18
N LYS A 125 -4.53 -19.59 -19.26
CA LYS A 125 -4.68 -20.28 -20.52
C LYS A 125 -5.31 -19.30 -21.50
N GLU A 126 -4.61 -19.03 -22.61
CA GLU A 126 -5.14 -18.26 -23.73
C GLU A 126 -6.51 -18.79 -24.11
N ILE A 127 -7.54 -18.18 -23.58
CA ILE A 127 -8.84 -18.24 -24.22
C ILE A 127 -8.70 -17.26 -25.39
N SER A 128 -8.42 -17.81 -26.55
CA SER A 128 -8.36 -17.14 -27.84
C SER A 128 -9.72 -16.50 -28.16
N ILE A 129 -9.97 -15.36 -27.56
CA ILE A 129 -11.04 -14.45 -27.98
C ILE A 129 -10.33 -13.17 -28.41
N SER A 130 -10.54 -12.78 -29.66
CA SER A 130 -9.81 -11.72 -30.36
C SER A 130 -9.60 -10.49 -29.45
N GLN A 131 -8.33 -10.20 -29.14
CA GLN A 131 -7.88 -9.13 -28.24
C GLN A 131 -8.43 -7.75 -28.61
N ASN A 132 -8.91 -7.55 -29.84
CA ASN A 132 -9.37 -6.25 -30.34
C ASN A 132 -10.74 -5.81 -29.84
N ILE A 133 -11.60 -6.70 -29.38
CA ILE A 133 -12.94 -6.34 -28.89
C ILE A 133 -12.90 -6.05 -27.37
N LEU A 134 -12.10 -6.78 -26.60
CA LEU A 134 -12.05 -6.64 -25.13
C LEU A 134 -11.27 -5.40 -24.68
N THR A 135 -10.31 -4.93 -25.47
CA THR A 135 -9.53 -3.71 -25.16
C THR A 135 -10.27 -2.42 -25.45
N LYS A 136 -11.26 -2.44 -26.35
CA LYS A 136 -12.06 -1.27 -26.76
C LYS A 136 -13.41 -1.16 -26.05
N CYS A 137 -13.89 -2.22 -25.39
CA CYS A 137 -15.16 -2.23 -24.70
C CYS A 137 -14.98 -2.03 -23.20
N TYR A 138 -15.32 -0.83 -22.71
CA TYR A 138 -15.25 -0.47 -21.30
C TYR A 138 -16.06 -1.42 -20.39
N PHE A 139 -17.25 -1.82 -20.86
CA PHE A 139 -18.13 -2.76 -20.19
C PHE A 139 -17.56 -4.19 -20.13
N CYS A 140 -16.89 -4.64 -21.19
CA CYS A 140 -16.24 -5.94 -21.22
C CYS A 140 -15.00 -6.00 -20.31
N ARG A 141 -14.28 -4.88 -20.16
CA ARG A 141 -13.21 -4.70 -19.16
C ARG A 141 -13.76 -4.78 -17.74
N LEU A 142 -14.88 -4.12 -17.47
CA LEU A 142 -15.54 -4.13 -16.16
C LEU A 142 -15.98 -5.54 -15.78
N ILE A 143 -16.61 -6.29 -16.69
CA ILE A 143 -17.04 -7.68 -16.47
C ILE A 143 -15.86 -8.60 -16.25
N ARG A 144 -14.79 -8.49 -17.07
CA ARG A 144 -13.57 -9.29 -16.90
C ARG A 144 -12.91 -9.04 -15.56
N ASN A 145 -12.80 -7.79 -15.16
CA ASN A 145 -12.14 -7.39 -13.91
C ASN A 145 -13.02 -7.70 -12.70
N GLY A 146 -14.34 -7.53 -12.82
CA GLY A 146 -15.31 -7.99 -11.82
C GLY A 146 -15.30 -9.52 -11.69
N TYR A 147 -15.08 -10.26 -12.79
CA TYR A 147 -14.95 -11.71 -12.77
C TYR A 147 -13.62 -12.17 -12.15
N ILE A 148 -12.51 -11.47 -12.41
CA ILE A 148 -11.21 -11.73 -11.78
C ILE A 148 -11.31 -11.48 -10.27
N LEU A 149 -11.86 -10.36 -9.85
CA LEU A 149 -12.11 -10.04 -8.44
C LEU A 149 -13.10 -11.05 -7.83
N TYR A 150 -14.17 -11.40 -8.53
CA TYR A 150 -15.16 -12.38 -8.12
C TYR A 150 -14.60 -13.82 -8.07
N SER A 151 -13.75 -14.21 -9.02
CA SER A 151 -13.08 -15.50 -9.03
C SER A 151 -12.05 -15.60 -7.89
N TYR A 152 -11.34 -14.51 -7.59
CA TYR A 152 -10.44 -14.43 -6.44
C TYR A 152 -11.21 -14.55 -5.12
N ILE A 153 -12.38 -13.91 -5.00
CA ILE A 153 -13.24 -13.98 -3.81
C ILE A 153 -13.98 -15.32 -3.71
N ARG A 154 -14.35 -15.95 -4.82
CA ARG A 154 -15.15 -17.17 -4.88
C ARG A 154 -14.42 -18.46 -5.20
N THR A 155 -13.11 -18.43 -5.45
CA THR A 155 -12.37 -19.67 -5.69
C THR A 155 -12.54 -20.58 -4.47
N PRO A 156 -13.07 -21.82 -4.64
CA PRO A 156 -13.20 -22.76 -3.53
C PRO A 156 -11.89 -23.07 -2.81
N GLY A 157 -10.75 -22.76 -3.45
CA GLY A 157 -9.43 -22.73 -2.84
C GLY A 157 -9.26 -21.65 -1.78
N ALA A 158 -9.92 -20.48 -1.88
CA ALA A 158 -9.88 -19.46 -0.83
C ALA A 158 -10.55 -19.96 0.47
N ARG A 159 -11.58 -20.82 0.37
CA ARG A 159 -12.16 -21.49 1.53
C ARG A 159 -11.34 -22.69 2.03
N LYS A 160 -10.57 -23.37 1.17
CA LYS A 160 -9.62 -24.43 1.57
C LYS A 160 -8.29 -23.89 2.07
N ILE A 161 -7.89 -22.67 1.65
CA ILE A 161 -6.70 -21.98 2.15
C ILE A 161 -6.80 -21.77 3.67
N ASN A 162 -8.00 -21.60 4.23
CA ASN A 162 -8.21 -21.50 5.67
C ASN A 162 -7.96 -22.81 6.45
N LYS A 163 -7.70 -23.94 5.80
CA LYS A 163 -7.42 -25.21 6.50
C LYS A 163 -6.06 -25.86 6.21
N THR A 164 -5.33 -25.43 5.15
CA THR A 164 -4.10 -26.13 4.76
C THR A 164 -2.99 -25.25 4.16
N ARG A 165 -3.23 -23.97 3.92
CA ARG A 165 -2.19 -22.98 3.65
C ARG A 165 -2.23 -21.95 4.77
N GLU A 166 -1.35 -22.09 5.72
CA GLU A 166 -1.00 -21.01 6.63
C GLU A 166 -0.57 -19.84 5.75
N SER A 167 -1.39 -18.78 5.68
CA SER A 167 -1.07 -17.59 4.88
C SER A 167 0.24 -17.02 5.40
N THR A 168 1.13 -16.67 4.49
CA THR A 168 2.38 -15.98 4.83
C THR A 168 2.15 -14.51 5.17
N SER A 169 0.96 -13.97 4.91
CA SER A 169 0.56 -12.64 5.37
C SER A 169 -0.09 -12.77 6.76
N GLY A 170 0.45 -12.06 7.74
CA GLY A 170 -0.18 -11.89 9.04
C GLY A 170 -1.55 -11.26 8.83
N THR A 171 -2.60 -12.04 9.06
CA THR A 171 -3.96 -11.55 8.95
C THR A 171 -4.49 -11.42 10.36
N TYR A 172 -4.76 -10.20 10.79
CA TYR A 172 -5.51 -9.98 12.01
C TYR A 172 -6.92 -10.53 11.80
N ILE A 173 -7.22 -11.63 12.45
CA ILE A 173 -8.53 -12.30 12.44
C ILE A 173 -9.16 -12.02 13.79
N GLY A 174 -9.87 -10.90 13.91
CA GLY A 174 -10.52 -10.56 15.17
C GLY A 174 -11.38 -9.30 15.06
N SER A 175 -12.16 -9.04 16.09
CA SER A 175 -12.84 -7.76 16.28
C SER A 175 -11.79 -6.65 16.46
N PRO A 176 -12.06 -5.40 16.06
CA PRO A 176 -11.23 -4.26 16.42
C PRO A 176 -10.87 -4.16 17.90
N ASN A 177 -11.70 -4.77 18.77
CA ASN A 177 -11.47 -4.82 20.22
C ASN A 177 -10.48 -5.92 20.63
N ASP A 178 -10.07 -6.81 19.72
CA ASP A 178 -9.17 -7.94 20.02
C ASP A 178 -7.71 -7.62 19.64
N TYR A 179 -7.41 -6.37 19.24
CA TYR A 179 -6.04 -5.94 18.95
C TYR A 179 -5.19 -5.96 20.24
N ASP A 180 -4.21 -6.83 20.25
CA ASP A 180 -3.21 -6.91 21.32
C ASP A 180 -1.81 -6.73 20.71
N PRO A 181 -1.12 -5.63 20.96
CA PRO A 181 0.21 -5.36 20.42
C PRO A 181 1.28 -6.36 20.92
N ASN A 182 1.01 -7.07 22.02
CA ASN A 182 1.92 -8.04 22.62
C ASN A 182 1.67 -9.46 22.13
N LYS A 183 0.62 -9.69 21.35
CA LYS A 183 0.31 -11.00 20.80
C LYS A 183 1.02 -11.20 19.48
N PRO A 184 1.93 -12.19 19.35
CA PRO A 184 2.62 -12.47 18.10
C PRO A 184 1.63 -12.98 17.04
N THR A 185 1.78 -12.51 15.80
CA THR A 185 0.98 -12.99 14.66
C THR A 185 1.45 -14.37 14.20
N PHE A 186 2.77 -14.54 14.09
CA PHE A 186 3.38 -15.81 13.72
C PHE A 186 4.19 -16.39 14.88
N GLU A 187 4.41 -17.69 14.85
CA GLU A 187 5.44 -18.32 15.65
C GLU A 187 6.82 -17.78 15.22
N LYS A 188 7.73 -17.57 16.20
CA LYS A 188 9.03 -16.92 15.98
C LYS A 188 9.83 -17.56 14.84
N GLY A 189 9.96 -18.87 14.81
CA GLY A 189 10.74 -19.57 13.78
C GLY A 189 10.15 -19.39 12.37
N LYS A 190 8.81 -19.36 12.27
CA LYS A 190 8.12 -19.07 11.00
C LYS A 190 8.34 -17.62 10.57
N PHE A 191 8.26 -16.67 11.49
CA PHE A 191 8.50 -15.25 11.22
C PHE A 191 9.93 -15.00 10.70
N ILE A 192 10.95 -15.57 11.36
CA ILE A 192 12.35 -15.46 10.92
C ILE A 192 12.52 -16.01 9.49
N LYS A 193 11.88 -17.13 9.14
CA LYS A 193 11.92 -17.66 7.78
C LYS A 193 11.27 -16.73 6.75
N ILE A 194 10.15 -16.09 7.09
CA ILE A 194 9.52 -15.08 6.23
C ILE A 194 10.48 -13.93 5.98
N GLN A 195 11.09 -13.41 7.04
CA GLN A 195 12.05 -12.31 6.94
C GLN A 195 13.32 -12.71 6.18
N SER A 196 13.77 -13.97 6.33
CA SER A 196 14.95 -14.49 5.61
C SER A 196 14.75 -14.51 4.09
N VAL A 197 13.54 -14.82 3.60
CA VAL A 197 13.24 -14.80 2.15
C VAL A 197 13.39 -13.39 1.57
N ARG A 198 13.04 -12.36 2.33
CA ARG A 198 13.15 -10.95 1.92
C ARG A 198 14.58 -10.46 1.77
N MET A 199 15.53 -11.15 2.40
CA MET A 199 16.94 -10.74 2.35
C MET A 199 17.54 -10.76 0.93
N SER A 200 16.90 -11.44 -0.02
CA SER A 200 17.32 -11.47 -1.42
C SER A 200 17.39 -10.10 -2.10
N ILE A 201 16.56 -9.14 -1.66
CA ILE A 201 16.54 -7.79 -2.25
C ILE A 201 17.68 -6.88 -1.74
N TYR A 202 18.38 -7.29 -0.70
CA TYR A 202 19.46 -6.50 -0.10
C TYR A 202 20.86 -6.89 -0.60
N ALA A 203 20.96 -7.88 -1.48
CA ALA A 203 22.22 -8.28 -2.11
C ALA A 203 22.09 -8.24 -3.63
N LYS A 204 23.03 -7.59 -4.30
CA LYS A 204 22.99 -7.38 -5.76
C LYS A 204 22.92 -8.69 -6.54
N GLU A 205 23.57 -9.72 -6.04
CA GLU A 205 23.66 -11.04 -6.67
C GLU A 205 22.33 -11.80 -6.65
N THR A 206 21.51 -11.56 -5.63
CA THR A 206 20.22 -12.24 -5.43
C THR A 206 19.01 -11.35 -5.76
N PHE A 207 19.28 -10.08 -6.10
CA PHE A 207 18.24 -9.11 -6.39
C PHE A 207 17.39 -9.55 -7.61
N PRO A 208 16.07 -9.44 -7.58
CA PRO A 208 15.16 -9.90 -8.64
C PRO A 208 15.15 -8.94 -9.84
N TRP A 209 16.20 -8.94 -10.64
CA TRP A 209 16.43 -7.98 -11.73
C TRP A 209 15.35 -8.01 -12.83
N ASP A 210 14.80 -9.19 -13.14
CA ASP A 210 13.76 -9.30 -14.17
C ASP A 210 12.45 -8.68 -13.69
N GLN A 211 12.10 -8.91 -12.41
CA GLN A 211 10.97 -8.26 -11.77
C GLN A 211 11.15 -6.75 -11.71
N TRP A 212 12.35 -6.29 -11.36
CA TRP A 212 12.65 -4.86 -11.33
C TRP A 212 12.40 -4.17 -12.68
N LYS A 213 12.75 -4.79 -13.81
CA LYS A 213 12.45 -4.24 -15.14
C LYS A 213 10.95 -4.08 -15.37
N SER A 214 10.17 -5.08 -14.97
CA SER A 214 8.71 -5.03 -15.07
C SER A 214 8.12 -3.93 -14.19
N ILE A 215 8.62 -3.79 -12.96
CA ILE A 215 8.22 -2.76 -12.00
C ILE A 215 8.55 -1.36 -12.51
N GLN A 216 9.73 -1.16 -13.08
CA GLN A 216 10.12 0.11 -13.70
C GLN A 216 9.11 0.53 -14.78
N GLN A 217 8.69 -0.39 -15.63
CA GLN A 217 7.68 -0.11 -16.64
C GLN A 217 6.35 0.29 -16.01
N THR A 218 5.91 -0.43 -14.98
CA THR A 218 4.69 -0.14 -14.23
C THR A 218 4.74 1.24 -13.56
N LEU A 219 5.87 1.60 -12.94
CA LEU A 219 6.08 2.92 -12.33
C LEU A 219 6.00 4.05 -13.37
N ILE A 220 6.58 3.85 -14.56
CA ILE A 220 6.49 4.80 -15.67
C ILE A 220 5.05 4.95 -16.15
N GLU A 221 4.33 3.85 -16.34
CA GLU A 221 2.94 3.86 -16.80
C GLU A 221 2.00 4.57 -15.82
N VAL A 222 2.16 4.35 -14.52
CA VAL A 222 1.39 5.06 -13.48
C VAL A 222 1.72 6.55 -13.49
N ARG A 223 3.01 6.93 -13.55
CA ARG A 223 3.45 8.32 -13.68
C ARG A 223 2.80 8.98 -14.91
N ASP A 224 2.88 8.33 -16.06
CA ASP A 224 2.37 8.89 -17.31
C ASP A 224 0.84 9.00 -17.30
N THR A 225 0.15 8.04 -16.68
CA THR A 225 -1.29 8.12 -16.44
C THR A 225 -1.63 9.33 -15.57
N CYS A 226 -0.94 9.50 -14.45
CA CYS A 226 -1.16 10.65 -13.57
C CYS A 226 -0.84 11.99 -14.27
N ARG A 227 0.25 12.06 -15.04
CA ARG A 227 0.60 13.24 -15.83
C ARG A 227 -0.45 13.57 -16.90
N TYR A 228 -0.95 12.57 -17.61
CA TYR A 228 -2.00 12.76 -18.61
C TYR A 228 -3.25 13.39 -18.03
N TYR A 229 -3.66 12.97 -16.83
CA TYR A 229 -4.81 13.53 -16.11
C TYR A 229 -4.45 14.76 -15.27
N LYS A 230 -3.18 15.21 -15.27
CA LYS A 230 -2.67 16.34 -14.47
C LYS A 230 -2.90 16.13 -12.97
N ILE A 231 -2.77 14.92 -12.50
CA ILE A 231 -2.90 14.53 -11.09
C ILE A 231 -1.49 14.30 -10.53
N PRO A 232 -1.11 14.98 -9.44
CA PRO A 232 0.14 14.69 -8.75
C PRO A 232 0.23 13.22 -8.30
N LEU A 233 1.42 12.63 -8.41
CA LEU A 233 1.75 11.30 -7.90
C LEU A 233 2.84 11.44 -6.83
N LEU A 234 2.62 10.88 -5.66
CA LEU A 234 3.63 10.71 -4.61
C LEU A 234 3.84 9.22 -4.36
N VAL A 235 5.07 8.73 -4.55
CA VAL A 235 5.44 7.36 -4.12
C VAL A 235 6.01 7.43 -2.71
N VAL A 236 5.42 6.68 -1.77
CA VAL A 236 5.90 6.55 -0.40
C VAL A 236 6.61 5.21 -0.27
N ILE A 237 7.92 5.24 -0.06
CA ILE A 237 8.74 4.03 0.10
C ILE A 237 8.61 3.55 1.54
N ILE A 238 8.00 2.38 1.71
CA ILE A 238 7.79 1.73 3.01
C ILE A 238 8.97 0.82 3.32
N PRO A 239 9.68 1.03 4.45
CA PRO A 239 10.79 0.18 4.84
C PRO A 239 10.35 -1.19 5.35
N ASP A 240 11.18 -2.20 5.12
CA ASP A 240 11.04 -3.52 5.75
C ASP A 240 11.55 -3.48 7.20
N GLU A 241 10.95 -4.29 8.07
CA GLU A 241 11.39 -4.41 9.47
C GLU A 241 12.85 -4.81 9.61
N ASN A 242 13.39 -5.65 8.69
CA ASN A 242 14.82 -5.97 8.65
C ASN A 242 15.73 -4.73 8.52
N GLN A 243 15.22 -3.63 7.95
CA GLN A 243 15.99 -2.39 7.82
C GLN A 243 15.96 -1.51 9.07
N VAL A 244 14.94 -1.72 9.92
CA VAL A 244 14.64 -0.85 11.07
C VAL A 244 15.01 -1.50 12.40
N ASN A 245 14.79 -2.81 12.52
CA ASN A 245 15.01 -3.59 13.74
C ASN A 245 16.34 -4.37 13.65
N SER A 246 17.39 -3.82 14.26
CA SER A 246 18.73 -4.42 14.23
C SER A 246 18.78 -5.82 14.86
N ASN A 247 18.04 -6.04 15.96
CA ASN A 247 18.00 -7.34 16.62
C ASN A 247 17.36 -8.41 15.72
N LEU A 248 16.28 -8.05 15.03
CA LEU A 248 15.65 -8.94 14.04
C LEU A 248 16.63 -9.25 12.90
N LEU A 249 17.29 -8.24 12.36
CA LEU A 249 18.26 -8.40 11.28
C LEU A 249 19.38 -9.38 11.67
N GLU A 250 19.94 -9.24 12.87
CA GLU A 250 20.97 -10.16 13.37
C GLU A 250 20.47 -11.62 13.44
N GLU A 251 19.25 -11.83 13.94
CA GLU A 251 18.64 -13.16 13.98
C GLU A 251 18.44 -13.75 12.57
N VAL A 252 17.97 -12.93 11.62
CA VAL A 252 17.75 -13.32 10.22
C VAL A 252 19.07 -13.64 9.51
N VAL A 253 20.10 -12.82 9.68
CA VAL A 253 21.43 -13.06 9.10
C VAL A 253 22.03 -14.36 9.64
N LYS A 254 21.86 -14.64 10.94
CA LYS A 254 22.30 -15.88 11.57
C LYS A 254 21.54 -17.10 11.01
N GLU A 255 20.23 -17.00 10.82
CA GLU A 255 19.41 -18.08 10.21
C GLU A 255 19.89 -18.40 8.80
N LEU A 256 20.28 -17.39 8.03
CA LEU A 256 20.85 -17.54 6.68
C LEU A 256 22.29 -18.06 6.66
N ARG A 257 22.95 -18.17 7.82
CA ARG A 257 24.37 -18.50 7.94
C ARG A 257 25.26 -17.56 7.13
N LYS A 258 24.93 -16.27 7.16
CA LYS A 258 25.60 -15.17 6.47
C LYS A 258 26.20 -14.19 7.47
N THR A 259 26.84 -13.13 6.96
CA THR A 259 27.34 -12.00 7.72
C THR A 259 26.64 -10.72 7.29
N MET A 260 26.76 -9.67 8.08
CA MET A 260 26.19 -8.35 7.73
C MET A 260 26.80 -7.79 6.44
N ASP A 261 28.04 -8.12 6.15
CA ASP A 261 28.75 -7.65 4.93
C ASP A 261 28.20 -8.26 3.64
N ASP A 262 27.43 -9.35 3.74
CA ASP A 262 26.74 -9.96 2.60
C ASP A 262 25.55 -9.11 2.11
N PHE A 263 25.14 -8.07 2.87
CA PHE A 263 23.90 -7.31 2.61
C PHE A 263 24.13 -5.80 2.63
N GLN A 264 23.49 -5.12 1.71
CA GLN A 264 23.42 -3.65 1.64
C GLN A 264 21.99 -3.21 1.95
N MET A 265 21.68 -2.99 3.23
CA MET A 265 20.32 -2.74 3.69
C MET A 265 19.65 -1.48 3.08
N GLY A 266 20.42 -0.54 2.54
CA GLY A 266 19.92 0.63 1.80
C GLY A 266 19.77 0.42 0.29
N TYR A 267 20.08 -0.78 -0.23
CA TYR A 267 20.12 -1.03 -1.67
C TYR A 267 18.76 -0.85 -2.38
N PRO A 268 17.64 -1.37 -1.86
CA PRO A 268 16.33 -1.16 -2.48
C PRO A 268 15.94 0.31 -2.56
N GLN A 269 16.15 1.08 -1.49
CA GLN A 269 15.86 2.52 -1.48
C GLN A 269 16.71 3.25 -2.52
N LYS A 270 18.00 2.93 -2.58
CA LYS A 270 18.89 3.56 -3.57
C LYS A 270 18.43 3.29 -5.00
N LEU A 271 18.03 2.05 -5.33
CA LEU A 271 17.51 1.73 -6.66
C LEU A 271 16.22 2.51 -6.98
N LEU A 272 15.30 2.61 -6.03
CA LEU A 272 14.06 3.37 -6.19
C LEU A 272 14.32 4.86 -6.33
N THR A 273 15.12 5.45 -5.46
CA THR A 273 15.39 6.90 -5.47
C THR A 273 16.15 7.32 -6.73
N ASP A 274 17.20 6.58 -7.14
CA ASP A 274 17.92 6.80 -8.39
C ASP A 274 16.96 6.74 -9.60
N PHE A 275 16.00 5.82 -9.57
CA PHE A 275 14.98 5.70 -10.60
C PHE A 275 13.99 6.86 -10.57
N PHE A 276 13.47 7.22 -9.41
CA PHE A 276 12.48 8.29 -9.27
C PHE A 276 13.06 9.66 -9.67
N GLU A 277 14.30 9.94 -9.29
CA GLU A 277 15.01 11.16 -9.73
C GLU A 277 15.17 11.19 -11.24
N ARG A 278 15.59 10.09 -11.86
CA ARG A 278 15.76 10.01 -13.32
C ARG A 278 14.47 10.23 -14.09
N TYR A 279 13.36 9.72 -13.57
CA TYR A 279 12.05 9.76 -14.25
C TYR A 279 11.12 10.84 -13.70
N GLU A 280 11.63 11.73 -12.85
CA GLU A 280 10.88 12.87 -12.26
C GLU A 280 9.58 12.39 -11.57
N ILE A 281 9.69 11.37 -10.72
CA ILE A 281 8.61 10.88 -9.87
C ILE A 281 8.83 11.43 -8.47
N ASP A 282 7.86 12.13 -7.91
CA ASP A 282 7.91 12.58 -6.51
C ASP A 282 7.88 11.39 -5.56
N TYR A 283 8.77 11.38 -4.57
CA TYR A 283 8.85 10.30 -3.60
C TYR A 283 9.15 10.79 -2.19
N LEU A 284 8.79 9.94 -1.22
CA LEU A 284 9.11 10.10 0.20
C LEU A 284 9.65 8.75 0.72
N ASP A 285 10.93 8.70 1.09
CA ASP A 285 11.50 7.53 1.76
C ASP A 285 11.27 7.61 3.28
N LEU A 286 10.53 6.64 3.82
CA LEU A 286 10.25 6.56 5.25
C LEU A 286 11.40 5.91 6.04
N LEU A 287 12.38 5.25 5.38
CA LEU A 287 13.44 4.52 6.09
C LEU A 287 14.23 5.39 7.06
N PRO A 288 14.65 6.62 6.75
CA PRO A 288 15.45 7.42 7.68
C PRO A 288 14.72 7.72 8.99
N VAL A 289 13.44 8.09 8.93
CA VAL A 289 12.65 8.41 10.11
C VAL A 289 12.28 7.16 10.90
N PHE A 290 11.99 6.04 10.21
CA PHE A 290 11.72 4.75 10.85
C PHE A 290 12.94 4.17 11.56
N LYS A 291 14.13 4.25 10.98
CA LYS A 291 15.37 3.85 11.66
C LYS A 291 15.59 4.63 12.94
N LYS A 292 15.52 5.95 12.86
CA LYS A 292 15.72 6.81 14.02
C LYS A 292 14.75 6.50 15.15
N MET A 293 13.48 6.29 14.85
CA MET A 293 12.43 6.01 15.84
C MET A 293 12.46 4.54 16.29
N GLY A 294 12.87 3.61 15.41
CA GLY A 294 12.98 2.19 15.70
C GLY A 294 14.01 1.84 16.78
N ASP A 295 15.00 2.71 16.99
CA ASP A 295 15.94 2.61 18.10
C ASP A 295 15.29 2.91 19.46
N GLU A 296 14.18 3.66 19.48
CA GLU A 296 13.48 4.09 20.70
C GLU A 296 12.29 3.18 21.03
N LYS A 297 11.56 2.70 19.99
CA LYS A 297 10.37 1.88 20.17
C LYS A 297 10.09 0.97 18.97
N SER A 298 9.34 -0.12 19.22
CA SER A 298 8.88 -0.98 18.13
C SER A 298 7.85 -0.25 17.25
N LEU A 299 8.04 -0.32 15.93
CA LEU A 299 7.14 0.27 14.94
C LEU A 299 6.34 -0.80 14.17
N TYR A 300 6.64 -2.07 14.43
CA TYR A 300 6.02 -3.22 13.78
C TYR A 300 5.25 -4.05 14.79
N THR A 301 4.21 -4.73 14.34
CA THR A 301 3.45 -5.67 15.16
C THR A 301 4.32 -6.88 15.50
N LEU A 302 4.20 -7.39 16.71
CA LEU A 302 5.06 -8.47 17.20
C LEU A 302 5.00 -9.70 16.29
N GLN A 303 6.16 -10.10 15.76
CA GLN A 303 6.30 -11.23 14.82
C GLN A 303 5.32 -11.12 13.65
N ASP A 304 5.19 -9.90 13.13
CA ASP A 304 4.42 -9.57 11.94
C ASP A 304 5.23 -8.58 11.09
N THR A 305 5.03 -8.61 9.81
CA THR A 305 5.78 -7.72 8.91
C THR A 305 5.19 -6.33 8.83
N HIS A 306 3.98 -6.13 9.33
CA HIS A 306 3.23 -4.88 9.19
C HIS A 306 3.44 -3.94 10.37
N TRP A 307 3.25 -2.66 10.12
CA TRP A 307 3.30 -1.65 11.16
C TRP A 307 2.30 -1.88 12.27
N ASN A 308 2.69 -1.59 13.50
CA ASN A 308 1.79 -1.41 14.62
C ASN A 308 1.14 -0.01 14.59
N ILE A 309 0.42 0.37 15.65
CA ILE A 309 -0.21 1.71 15.77
C ILE A 309 0.84 2.82 15.67
N ASP A 310 1.98 2.68 16.33
CA ASP A 310 3.06 3.69 16.31
C ASP A 310 3.69 3.83 14.93
N GLY A 311 3.87 2.74 14.20
CA GLY A 311 4.37 2.77 12.82
C GLY A 311 3.41 3.47 11.86
N ASN A 312 2.10 3.20 11.99
CA ASN A 312 1.07 3.89 11.20
C ASN A 312 1.00 5.39 11.54
N LEU A 313 1.08 5.75 12.82
CA LEU A 313 1.11 7.15 13.25
C LEU A 313 2.34 7.88 12.68
N LEU A 314 3.53 7.28 12.80
CA LEU A 314 4.77 7.85 12.28
C LEU A 314 4.72 8.04 10.77
N ALA A 315 4.19 7.06 10.03
CA ALA A 315 4.00 7.16 8.59
C ALA A 315 3.06 8.31 8.22
N ALA A 316 1.88 8.37 8.86
CA ALA A 316 0.91 9.44 8.63
C ALA A 316 1.48 10.84 8.92
N GLU A 317 2.21 11.00 10.03
CA GLU A 317 2.85 12.27 10.40
C GLU A 317 3.93 12.69 9.42
N THR A 318 4.74 11.73 8.96
CA THR A 318 5.81 12.01 8.00
C THR A 318 5.25 12.39 6.64
N ILE A 319 4.23 11.67 6.15
CA ILE A 319 3.52 12.00 4.90
C ILE A 319 2.83 13.35 5.03
N PHE A 320 2.13 13.61 6.13
CA PHE A 320 1.48 14.90 6.38
C PHE A 320 2.47 16.06 6.31
N LYS A 321 3.60 15.97 7.02
CA LYS A 321 4.64 16.99 6.99
C LYS A 321 5.17 17.22 5.57
N TYR A 322 5.45 16.16 4.83
CA TYR A 322 5.91 16.23 3.44
C TYR A 322 4.89 16.99 2.55
N LEU A 323 3.61 16.67 2.68
CA LEU A 323 2.54 17.32 1.91
C LEU A 323 2.37 18.80 2.30
N VAL A 324 2.50 19.13 3.58
CA VAL A 324 2.45 20.52 4.08
C VAL A 324 3.59 21.35 3.52
N ASP A 325 4.81 20.82 3.57
CA ASP A 325 6.01 21.52 3.07
C ASP A 325 5.94 21.76 1.55
N ARG A 326 5.23 20.92 0.80
CA ARG A 326 5.05 21.00 -0.68
C ARG A 326 3.69 21.55 -1.13
N LYS A 327 2.89 22.12 -0.23
CA LYS A 327 1.51 22.62 -0.45
C LYS A 327 1.26 23.31 -1.79
N ALA A 328 2.16 24.19 -2.21
CA ALA A 328 1.94 25.04 -3.39
C ALA A 328 1.96 24.25 -4.72
N SER A 329 2.63 23.10 -4.76
CA SER A 329 2.77 22.28 -5.96
C SER A 329 1.75 21.17 -6.07
N LEU A 330 1.22 20.67 -4.93
CA LEU A 330 0.40 19.48 -4.89
C LEU A 330 -1.11 19.74 -4.89
N PHE A 331 -1.58 20.83 -4.28
CA PHE A 331 -3.02 21.04 -4.12
C PHE A 331 -3.62 22.17 -4.94
N ASN A 332 -2.88 22.79 -5.86
CA ASN A 332 -3.37 23.96 -6.68
C ASN A 332 -4.16 25.01 -5.85
N ILE A 333 -3.87 25.11 -4.54
CA ILE A 333 -4.52 26.08 -3.68
C ILE A 333 -3.95 27.43 -4.04
N THR A 334 -4.64 28.14 -4.93
CA THR A 334 -4.31 29.52 -5.26
C THR A 334 -4.24 30.34 -3.98
N LYS A 335 -3.20 31.18 -3.84
CA LYS A 335 -2.95 32.09 -2.71
C LYS A 335 -4.12 33.05 -2.37
N SER A 336 -5.27 32.91 -3.00
CA SER A 336 -6.42 33.80 -2.89
C SER A 336 -7.25 33.67 -1.60
N SER A 337 -7.08 32.61 -0.82
CA SER A 337 -7.90 32.41 0.40
C SER A 337 -7.17 32.67 1.72
N TYR A 338 -5.95 33.22 1.70
CA TYR A 338 -5.15 33.42 2.94
C TYR A 338 -4.89 34.90 3.31
N ASN A 339 -5.57 35.85 2.64
CA ASN A 339 -5.55 37.24 3.09
C ASN A 339 -6.90 37.56 3.73
N GLY A 340 -6.99 37.44 5.03
CA GLY A 340 -8.09 38.03 5.80
C GLY A 340 -8.44 37.25 7.06
N ARG A 341 -7.67 37.37 8.12
CA ARG A 341 -8.03 37.90 9.45
C ARG A 341 -7.00 37.51 10.49
#